data_7b302695c56efe5beec3a49aadb7443a
#
_entry.id   7b302695c56efe5beec3a49aadb7443a
#
_cell.length_a   1.000
_cell.length_b   1.000
_cell.length_c   1.000
_cell.angle_alpha   90.00
_cell.angle_beta   90.00
_cell.angle_gamma   90.00
#
_symmetry.space_group_name_H-M   'P 1'
#
loop_
_entity.id
_entity.type
_entity.pdbx_description
1 polymer ?
#
loop_
_entity_poly.entity_id
_entity_poly.type
_entity_poly.pdbx_seq_one_letter_code
_entity_poly.pdbx_strand_id
1 'polypeptide(L)'
;MFCYQCQETAAGTGCKLAGVCGKKPEVANAQDLLIYLLKGIGLLATLNNSCSAGCTERPKVHHFVNDALFSTITNANFDVESIYARIDTALALRDRMLAKTHERGIDVPDLDVLSWQGTRAVYAEKATQIGILSEPDEDIRSLKELITYGLKGMAAYLEHAARLNHINPDINEYILQTLAELLLCRDAAKLTALALETGTWGVKAMALLDSANTVSYTHLRAHETGA
;
A
#
# COMPACT_ATOMS: atom_id res chain seq x y z
N MET A 1 14.22 -16.21 -6.00
CA MET A 1 14.32 -14.73 -5.95
C MET A 1 13.28 -14.24 -4.96
N PHE A 2 13.65 -13.40 -4.02
CA PHE A 2 12.72 -12.87 -3.00
C PHE A 2 12.55 -11.35 -3.09
N CYS A 3 13.46 -10.62 -3.72
CA CYS A 3 13.37 -9.17 -3.88
C CYS A 3 14.08 -8.70 -5.15
N TYR A 4 13.46 -7.73 -5.86
CA TYR A 4 13.99 -7.08 -7.06
C TYR A 4 13.51 -5.61 -7.16
N GLN A 5 13.22 -5.01 -6.02
CA GLN A 5 12.59 -3.68 -5.93
C GLN A 5 13.51 -2.51 -6.27
N CYS A 6 14.80 -2.70 -6.45
CA CYS A 6 15.74 -1.61 -6.76
C CYS A 6 16.77 -2.02 -7.80
N GLN A 7 17.45 -1.04 -8.38
CA GLN A 7 18.50 -1.25 -9.36
C GLN A 7 19.75 -1.98 -8.81
N GLU A 8 19.93 -2.01 -7.49
CA GLU A 8 21.01 -2.69 -6.79
C GLU A 8 20.75 -4.20 -6.63
N THR A 9 19.80 -4.75 -7.36
CA THR A 9 19.51 -6.19 -7.30
C THR A 9 20.71 -7.01 -7.76
N ALA A 10 20.95 -8.17 -7.14
CA ALA A 10 22.10 -9.00 -7.39
C ALA A 10 22.20 -9.39 -8.89
N ALA A 11 23.24 -8.92 -9.58
CA ALA A 11 23.51 -9.20 -10.99
C ALA A 11 22.34 -8.91 -11.95
N GLY A 12 21.44 -8.00 -11.62
CA GLY A 12 20.22 -7.69 -12.41
C GLY A 12 19.17 -8.81 -12.43
N THR A 13 19.32 -9.84 -11.60
CA THR A 13 18.43 -11.02 -11.57
C THR A 13 17.55 -11.08 -10.31
N GLY A 14 17.55 -10.03 -9.50
CA GLY A 14 16.92 -10.02 -8.19
C GLY A 14 17.76 -10.69 -7.09
N CYS A 15 17.46 -10.38 -5.84
CA CYS A 15 18.16 -10.91 -4.68
C CYS A 15 17.66 -12.34 -4.36
N LYS A 16 18.59 -13.30 -4.18
CA LYS A 16 18.28 -14.72 -3.98
C LYS A 16 18.65 -15.24 -2.59
N LEU A 17 19.78 -14.81 -2.04
CA LEU A 17 20.31 -15.24 -0.73
C LEU A 17 20.18 -14.13 0.31
N ALA A 18 20.64 -12.93 -0.02
CA ALA A 18 20.52 -11.73 0.79
C ALA A 18 20.32 -10.53 -0.13
N GLY A 19 19.63 -9.50 0.34
CA GLY A 19 19.54 -8.23 -0.37
C GLY A 19 20.90 -7.55 -0.42
N VAL A 20 21.26 -6.93 -1.56
CA VAL A 20 22.45 -6.06 -1.65
C VAL A 20 22.38 -4.94 -0.60
N CYS A 21 21.16 -4.46 -0.29
CA CYS A 21 20.89 -3.48 0.76
C CYS A 21 20.90 -4.07 2.19
N GLY A 22 21.08 -5.37 2.36
CA GLY A 22 20.98 -6.06 3.64
C GLY A 22 19.59 -6.59 4.01
N LYS A 23 18.56 -6.37 3.17
CA LYS A 23 17.23 -6.93 3.42
C LYS A 23 17.27 -8.45 3.41
N LYS A 24 16.69 -9.05 4.46
CA LYS A 24 16.55 -10.51 4.56
C LYS A 24 15.33 -10.99 3.77
N PRO A 25 15.34 -12.25 3.26
CA PRO A 25 14.19 -12.84 2.58
C PRO A 25 12.91 -12.76 3.40
N GLU A 26 12.99 -12.99 4.70
CA GLU A 26 11.87 -12.94 5.63
C GLU A 26 11.17 -11.58 5.61
N VAL A 27 11.94 -10.49 5.62
CA VAL A 27 11.39 -9.13 5.56
C VAL A 27 10.68 -8.86 4.24
N ALA A 28 11.30 -9.26 3.11
CA ALA A 28 10.69 -9.09 1.80
C ALA A 28 9.38 -9.87 1.66
N ASN A 29 9.38 -11.13 2.10
CA ASN A 29 8.18 -11.98 2.10
C ASN A 29 7.06 -11.41 2.99
N ALA A 30 7.41 -10.87 4.17
CA ALA A 30 6.44 -10.22 5.03
C ALA A 30 5.84 -8.95 4.39
N GLN A 31 6.67 -8.17 3.69
CA GLN A 31 6.20 -6.99 2.94
C GLN A 31 5.24 -7.40 1.80
N ASP A 32 5.52 -8.46 1.06
CA ASP A 32 4.63 -8.96 0.01
C ASP A 32 3.28 -9.42 0.58
N LEU A 33 3.29 -10.13 1.71
CA LEU A 33 2.06 -10.54 2.40
C LEU A 33 1.25 -9.32 2.88
N LEU A 34 1.91 -8.31 3.44
CA LEU A 34 1.24 -7.08 3.84
C LEU A 34 0.56 -6.40 2.64
N ILE A 35 1.28 -6.22 1.52
CA ILE A 35 0.72 -5.62 0.30
C ILE A 35 -0.46 -6.44 -0.23
N TYR A 36 -0.37 -7.77 -0.19
CA TYR A 36 -1.48 -8.65 -0.57
C TYR A 36 -2.74 -8.36 0.25
N LEU A 37 -2.63 -8.26 1.57
CA LEU A 37 -3.75 -7.93 2.45
C LEU A 37 -4.28 -6.52 2.20
N LEU A 38 -3.41 -5.54 1.92
CA LEU A 38 -3.84 -4.17 1.58
C LEU A 38 -4.67 -4.12 0.30
N LYS A 39 -4.39 -4.99 -0.69
CA LYS A 39 -5.23 -5.13 -1.90
C LYS A 39 -6.64 -5.61 -1.53
N GLY A 40 -6.77 -6.58 -0.61
CA GLY A 40 -8.05 -7.03 -0.08
C GLY A 40 -8.81 -5.94 0.68
N ILE A 41 -8.11 -5.16 1.51
CA ILE A 41 -8.68 -4.00 2.22
C ILE A 41 -9.16 -2.94 1.21
N GLY A 42 -8.38 -2.66 0.16
CA GLY A 42 -8.77 -1.75 -0.92
C GLY A 42 -10.07 -2.18 -1.60
N LEU A 43 -10.20 -3.47 -1.91
CA LEU A 43 -11.43 -4.02 -2.50
C LEU A 43 -12.63 -3.85 -1.57
N LEU A 44 -12.52 -4.24 -0.31
CA LEU A 44 -13.60 -4.08 0.67
C LEU A 44 -13.96 -2.60 0.88
N ALA A 45 -12.97 -1.72 0.86
CA ALA A 45 -13.18 -0.28 0.94
C ALA A 45 -13.96 0.24 -0.27
N THR A 46 -13.64 -0.21 -1.47
CA THR A 46 -14.34 0.15 -2.71
C THR A 46 -15.79 -0.36 -2.71
N LEU A 47 -16.02 -1.61 -2.31
CA LEU A 47 -17.37 -2.17 -2.17
C LEU A 47 -18.23 -1.41 -1.15
N ASN A 48 -17.62 -0.88 -0.09
CA ASN A 48 -18.27 -0.10 0.95
C ASN A 48 -18.32 1.41 0.69
N ASN A 49 -18.00 1.87 -0.52
CA ASN A 49 -17.87 3.31 -0.84
C ASN A 49 -19.17 4.13 -0.68
N SER A 50 -20.33 3.50 -0.52
CA SER A 50 -21.60 4.15 -0.17
C SER A 50 -21.72 4.52 1.32
N CYS A 51 -20.65 4.51 2.11
CA CYS A 51 -20.64 5.10 3.44
C CYS A 51 -20.86 6.60 3.33
N SER A 52 -22.06 7.04 3.73
CA SER A 52 -22.46 8.45 3.82
C SER A 52 -21.44 9.29 4.61
N ALA A 53 -21.38 10.56 4.28
CA ALA A 53 -20.61 11.57 5.00
C ALA A 53 -20.82 11.41 6.53
N GLY A 54 -19.73 11.05 7.25
CA GLY A 54 -19.76 10.81 8.70
C GLY A 54 -19.17 9.46 9.15
N CYS A 55 -18.70 8.63 8.24
CA CYS A 55 -17.99 7.39 8.61
C CYS A 55 -16.64 7.70 9.26
N THR A 56 -16.59 7.69 10.58
CA THR A 56 -15.35 7.96 11.37
C THR A 56 -14.25 6.89 11.17
N GLU A 57 -14.56 5.78 10.54
CA GLU A 57 -13.61 4.70 10.29
C GLU A 57 -12.79 4.90 9.00
N ARG A 58 -13.33 5.58 7.98
CA ARG A 58 -12.65 5.77 6.70
C ARG A 58 -11.29 6.46 6.83
N PRO A 59 -11.13 7.56 7.57
CA PRO A 59 -9.82 8.18 7.81
C PRO A 59 -8.82 7.25 8.49
N LYS A 60 -9.27 6.34 9.36
CA LYS A 60 -8.40 5.35 10.00
C LYS A 60 -7.90 4.30 9.01
N VAL A 61 -8.75 3.88 8.06
CA VAL A 61 -8.37 2.97 6.97
C VAL A 61 -7.33 3.66 6.08
N HIS A 62 -7.56 4.91 5.69
CA HIS A 62 -6.62 5.71 4.89
C HIS A 62 -5.24 5.79 5.56
N HIS A 63 -5.21 6.21 6.81
CA HIS A 63 -3.96 6.32 7.57
C HIS A 63 -3.25 4.96 7.68
N PHE A 64 -3.97 3.90 8.05
CA PHE A 64 -3.36 2.57 8.14
C PHE A 64 -2.77 2.09 6.81
N VAL A 65 -3.50 2.26 5.70
CA VAL A 65 -3.04 1.82 4.37
C VAL A 65 -1.81 2.62 3.94
N ASN A 66 -1.78 3.93 4.17
CA ASN A 66 -0.62 4.76 3.85
C ASN A 66 0.60 4.38 4.69
N ASP A 67 0.47 4.25 6.02
CA ASP A 67 1.56 3.81 6.91
C ASP A 67 2.10 2.44 6.49
N ALA A 68 1.20 1.50 6.21
CA ALA A 68 1.57 0.15 5.79
C ALA A 68 2.31 0.15 4.44
N LEU A 69 1.81 0.84 3.42
CA LEU A 69 2.50 0.98 2.12
C LEU A 69 3.85 1.67 2.28
N PHE A 70 3.91 2.77 3.03
CA PHE A 70 5.16 3.48 3.29
C PHE A 70 6.19 2.58 3.97
N SER A 71 5.78 1.75 4.94
CA SER A 71 6.68 0.82 5.62
C SER A 71 7.33 -0.22 4.70
N THR A 72 6.75 -0.46 3.51
CA THR A 72 7.24 -1.41 2.51
C THR A 72 8.15 -0.79 1.44
N ILE A 73 8.40 0.52 1.49
CA ILE A 73 9.34 1.16 0.56
C ILE A 73 10.74 0.55 0.71
N THR A 74 11.44 0.45 -0.40
CA THR A 74 12.82 -0.05 -0.45
C THR A 74 13.69 0.68 0.58
N ASN A 75 14.36 -0.07 1.43
CA ASN A 75 15.28 0.42 2.46
C ASN A 75 14.66 1.29 3.58
N ALA A 76 13.34 1.32 3.72
CA ALA A 76 12.68 2.10 4.78
C ALA A 76 12.57 1.33 6.09
N ASN A 77 12.23 0.03 6.03
CA ASN A 77 12.02 -0.78 7.22
C ASN A 77 12.55 -2.21 7.01
N PHE A 78 13.48 -2.62 7.86
CA PHE A 78 14.05 -3.98 7.91
C PHE A 78 13.62 -4.77 9.14
N ASP A 79 12.79 -4.20 10.01
CA ASP A 79 12.26 -4.86 11.20
C ASP A 79 11.06 -5.73 10.84
N VAL A 80 11.28 -7.04 10.79
CA VAL A 80 10.24 -8.02 10.46
C VAL A 80 9.10 -8.02 11.47
N GLU A 81 9.39 -7.80 12.76
CA GLU A 81 8.37 -7.76 13.81
C GLU A 81 7.41 -6.58 13.62
N SER A 82 7.95 -5.43 13.22
CA SER A 82 7.16 -4.26 12.85
C SER A 82 6.24 -4.54 11.65
N ILE A 83 6.70 -5.30 10.65
CA ILE A 83 5.86 -5.70 9.50
C ILE A 83 4.82 -6.74 9.94
N TYR A 84 5.18 -7.72 10.78
CA TYR A 84 4.24 -8.70 11.31
C TYR A 84 3.12 -8.05 12.12
N ALA A 85 3.43 -7.05 12.94
CA ALA A 85 2.40 -6.30 13.67
C ALA A 85 1.41 -5.59 12.72
N ARG A 86 1.90 -5.08 11.57
CA ARG A 86 1.03 -4.50 10.53
C ARG A 86 0.19 -5.57 9.82
N ILE A 87 0.71 -6.76 9.59
CA ILE A 87 -0.04 -7.90 9.03
C ILE A 87 -1.16 -8.30 9.99
N ASP A 88 -0.87 -8.44 11.29
CA ASP A 88 -1.87 -8.74 12.32
C ASP A 88 -2.99 -7.69 12.33
N THR A 89 -2.63 -6.42 12.23
CA THR A 89 -3.58 -5.30 12.14
C THR A 89 -4.39 -5.33 10.83
N ALA A 90 -3.75 -5.64 9.70
CA ALA A 90 -4.40 -5.74 8.40
C ALA A 90 -5.44 -6.88 8.38
N LEU A 91 -5.11 -8.04 8.94
CA LEU A 91 -6.05 -9.16 9.07
C LEU A 91 -7.28 -8.76 9.91
N ALA A 92 -7.07 -8.18 11.08
CA ALA A 92 -8.16 -7.73 11.95
C ALA A 92 -9.02 -6.62 11.29
N LEU A 93 -8.41 -5.71 10.55
CA LEU A 93 -9.12 -4.65 9.82
C LEU A 93 -9.96 -5.23 8.68
N ARG A 94 -9.36 -6.09 7.86
CA ARG A 94 -10.04 -6.78 6.75
C ARG A 94 -11.25 -7.55 7.26
N ASP A 95 -11.12 -8.32 8.33
CA ASP A 95 -12.19 -9.15 8.87
C ASP A 95 -13.36 -8.29 9.37
N ARG A 96 -13.08 -7.18 10.05
CA ARG A 96 -14.12 -6.21 10.44
C ARG A 96 -14.81 -5.57 9.23
N MET A 97 -14.05 -5.23 8.20
CA MET A 97 -14.62 -4.66 6.98
C MET A 97 -15.46 -5.68 6.23
N LEU A 98 -15.01 -6.93 6.14
CA LEU A 98 -15.75 -8.03 5.51
C LEU A 98 -17.07 -8.30 6.22
N ALA A 99 -17.06 -8.39 7.56
CA ALA A 99 -18.28 -8.54 8.35
C ALA A 99 -19.30 -7.42 8.08
N LYS A 100 -18.84 -6.17 8.10
CA LYS A 100 -19.69 -5.01 7.76
C LYS A 100 -20.24 -5.04 6.33
N THR A 101 -19.46 -5.55 5.38
CA THR A 101 -19.88 -5.69 3.98
C THR A 101 -21.03 -6.70 3.89
N HIS A 102 -20.92 -7.84 4.58
CA HIS A 102 -21.98 -8.85 4.65
C HIS A 102 -23.22 -8.35 5.38
N GLU A 103 -23.08 -7.64 6.51
CA GLU A 103 -24.19 -7.03 7.24
C GLU A 103 -25.01 -6.06 6.37
N ARG A 104 -24.37 -5.45 5.38
CA ARG A 104 -25.02 -4.54 4.41
C ARG A 104 -25.64 -5.26 3.21
N GLY A 105 -25.54 -6.59 3.14
CA GLY A 105 -26.03 -7.39 2.03
C GLY A 105 -25.29 -7.16 0.71
N ILE A 106 -24.04 -6.68 0.77
CA ILE A 106 -23.22 -6.45 -0.41
C ILE A 106 -22.57 -7.80 -0.79
N ASP A 107 -22.69 -8.16 -2.06
CA ASP A 107 -22.05 -9.36 -2.59
C ASP A 107 -20.52 -9.18 -2.63
N VAL A 108 -19.80 -10.17 -2.12
CA VAL A 108 -18.35 -10.16 -2.00
C VAL A 108 -17.79 -11.31 -2.83
N PRO A 109 -16.84 -11.05 -3.74
CA PRO A 109 -16.23 -12.11 -4.53
C PRO A 109 -15.49 -13.11 -3.65
N ASP A 110 -15.55 -14.40 -4.00
CA ASP A 110 -14.80 -15.47 -3.34
C ASP A 110 -13.32 -15.37 -3.73
N LEU A 111 -12.54 -14.65 -2.92
CA LEU A 111 -11.12 -14.45 -3.12
C LEU A 111 -10.34 -14.84 -1.86
N ASP A 112 -9.27 -15.59 -2.05
CA ASP A 112 -8.40 -16.04 -0.96
C ASP A 112 -7.92 -14.88 -0.05
N VAL A 113 -7.63 -13.72 -0.59
CA VAL A 113 -7.22 -12.54 0.19
C VAL A 113 -8.26 -12.09 1.22
N LEU A 114 -9.54 -12.38 0.98
CA LEU A 114 -10.65 -12.00 1.87
C LEU A 114 -10.96 -13.06 2.93
N SER A 115 -10.62 -14.32 2.67
CA SER A 115 -10.95 -15.46 3.53
C SER A 115 -9.74 -16.06 4.26
N TRP A 116 -8.53 -15.87 3.71
CA TRP A 116 -7.32 -16.45 4.30
C TRP A 116 -7.09 -15.98 5.74
N GLN A 117 -6.83 -16.96 6.62
CA GLN A 117 -6.47 -16.73 8.02
C GLN A 117 -5.12 -17.36 8.30
N GLY A 118 -4.32 -16.70 9.11
CA GLY A 118 -3.01 -17.22 9.47
C GLY A 118 -2.43 -16.55 10.69
N THR A 119 -1.50 -17.25 11.32
CA THR A 119 -0.64 -16.73 12.37
C THR A 119 0.76 -16.50 11.83
N ARG A 120 1.63 -15.86 12.58
CA ARG A 120 3.03 -15.61 12.20
C ARG A 120 3.79 -16.85 11.77
N ALA A 121 3.42 -18.03 12.27
CA ALA A 121 4.04 -19.31 11.91
C ALA A 121 3.86 -19.67 10.42
N VAL A 122 2.78 -19.21 9.78
CA VAL A 122 2.46 -19.53 8.38
C VAL A 122 2.62 -18.34 7.43
N TYR A 123 3.06 -17.17 7.91
CA TYR A 123 3.22 -15.98 7.06
C TYR A 123 4.23 -16.19 5.93
N ALA A 124 5.37 -16.81 6.24
CA ALA A 124 6.40 -17.09 5.25
C ALA A 124 5.91 -18.06 4.16
N GLU A 125 5.16 -19.09 4.54
CA GLU A 125 4.55 -20.04 3.61
C GLU A 125 3.56 -19.33 2.69
N LYS A 126 2.65 -18.52 3.26
CA LYS A 126 1.68 -17.75 2.47
C LYS A 126 2.36 -16.80 1.50
N ALA A 127 3.40 -16.10 1.92
CA ALA A 127 4.14 -15.18 1.09
C ALA A 127 4.72 -15.84 -0.17
N THR A 128 5.14 -17.10 -0.10
CA THR A 128 5.64 -17.83 -1.28
C THR A 128 4.56 -18.10 -2.33
N GLN A 129 3.29 -18.15 -1.92
CA GLN A 129 2.16 -18.42 -2.81
C GLN A 129 1.64 -17.16 -3.51
N ILE A 130 1.80 -15.99 -2.85
CA ILE A 130 1.23 -14.72 -3.32
C ILE A 130 2.30 -13.71 -3.75
N GLY A 131 3.56 -14.10 -3.72
CA GLY A 131 4.67 -13.26 -4.17
C GLY A 131 4.54 -12.85 -5.63
N ILE A 132 5.28 -11.86 -6.03
CA ILE A 132 5.17 -11.22 -7.36
C ILE A 132 5.32 -12.22 -8.50
N LEU A 133 6.14 -13.24 -8.35
CA LEU A 133 6.34 -14.30 -9.34
C LEU A 133 5.15 -15.27 -9.45
N SER A 134 4.12 -15.14 -8.61
CA SER A 134 2.87 -15.88 -8.75
C SER A 134 2.03 -15.42 -9.95
N GLU A 135 2.26 -14.21 -10.46
CA GLU A 135 1.71 -13.76 -11.72
C GLU A 135 2.61 -14.23 -12.88
N PRO A 136 2.15 -15.19 -13.71
CA PRO A 136 2.96 -15.79 -14.76
C PRO A 136 3.17 -14.85 -15.95
N ASP A 137 2.21 -13.96 -16.24
CA ASP A 137 2.30 -12.99 -17.33
C ASP A 137 3.27 -11.86 -16.94
N GLU A 138 4.35 -11.71 -17.70
CA GLU A 138 5.42 -10.76 -17.42
C GLU A 138 4.96 -9.31 -17.55
N ASP A 139 4.12 -9.01 -18.54
CA ASP A 139 3.62 -7.66 -18.79
C ASP A 139 2.66 -7.24 -17.68
N ILE A 140 1.73 -8.14 -17.30
CA ILE A 140 0.80 -7.91 -16.19
C ILE A 140 1.56 -7.74 -14.88
N ARG A 141 2.52 -8.61 -14.61
CA ARG A 141 3.37 -8.55 -13.42
C ARG A 141 4.13 -7.24 -13.34
N SER A 142 4.80 -6.84 -14.42
CA SER A 142 5.62 -5.63 -14.46
C SER A 142 4.77 -4.37 -14.28
N LEU A 143 3.60 -4.29 -14.92
CA LEU A 143 2.68 -3.18 -14.78
C LEU A 143 2.12 -3.08 -13.37
N LYS A 144 1.70 -4.20 -12.76
CA LYS A 144 1.22 -4.24 -11.38
C LYS A 144 2.29 -3.76 -10.40
N GLU A 145 3.54 -4.15 -10.61
CA GLU A 145 4.64 -3.71 -9.75
C GLU A 145 4.99 -2.23 -9.93
N LEU A 146 4.99 -1.74 -11.16
CA LEU A 146 5.17 -0.31 -11.44
C LEU A 146 4.13 0.54 -10.70
N ILE A 147 2.85 0.15 -10.77
CA ILE A 147 1.76 0.84 -10.08
C ILE A 147 1.95 0.73 -8.57
N THR A 148 2.23 -0.46 -8.04
CA THR A 148 2.48 -0.68 -6.61
C THR A 148 3.61 0.22 -6.10
N TYR A 149 4.66 0.38 -6.87
CA TYR A 149 5.77 1.27 -6.57
C TYR A 149 5.34 2.74 -6.49
N GLY A 150 4.51 3.17 -7.45
CA GLY A 150 3.89 4.49 -7.45
C GLY A 150 3.06 4.74 -6.19
N LEU A 151 2.22 3.77 -5.80
CA LEU A 151 1.40 3.86 -4.58
C LEU A 151 2.26 3.97 -3.31
N LYS A 152 3.36 3.23 -3.21
CA LYS A 152 4.30 3.35 -2.07
C LYS A 152 4.89 4.76 -1.98
N GLY A 153 5.30 5.34 -3.11
CA GLY A 153 5.80 6.71 -3.17
C GLY A 153 4.76 7.74 -2.75
N MET A 154 3.53 7.61 -3.25
CA MET A 154 2.41 8.47 -2.85
C MET A 154 2.13 8.36 -1.34
N ALA A 155 2.10 7.14 -0.80
CA ALA A 155 1.88 6.90 0.62
C ALA A 155 2.92 7.60 1.50
N ALA A 156 4.19 7.63 1.07
CA ALA A 156 5.24 8.36 1.78
C ALA A 156 4.95 9.87 1.83
N TYR A 157 4.57 10.49 0.71
CA TYR A 157 4.20 11.90 0.67
C TYR A 157 2.98 12.20 1.53
N LEU A 158 1.96 11.34 1.50
CA LEU A 158 0.73 11.50 2.27
C LEU A 158 0.97 11.37 3.78
N GLU A 159 1.81 10.44 4.22
CA GLU A 159 2.19 10.30 5.63
C GLU A 159 2.94 11.54 6.13
N HIS A 160 3.84 12.09 5.34
CA HIS A 160 4.51 13.33 5.71
C HIS A 160 3.55 14.53 5.74
N ALA A 161 2.66 14.67 4.76
CA ALA A 161 1.67 15.73 4.74
C ALA A 161 0.68 15.62 5.92
N ALA A 162 0.24 14.40 6.25
CA ALA A 162 -0.67 14.14 7.36
C ALA A 162 -0.08 14.51 8.72
N ARG A 163 1.23 14.30 8.92
CA ARG A 163 1.95 14.77 10.14
C ARG A 163 1.94 16.28 10.28
N LEU A 164 1.78 17.01 9.17
CA LEU A 164 1.62 18.46 9.13
C LEU A 164 0.14 18.89 9.10
N ASN A 165 -0.80 17.97 9.40
CA ASN A 165 -2.26 18.16 9.36
C ASN A 165 -2.82 18.51 7.98
N HIS A 166 -2.13 18.12 6.91
CA HIS A 166 -2.61 18.27 5.54
C HIS A 166 -3.05 16.91 4.99
N ILE A 167 -4.35 16.75 4.80
CA ILE A 167 -4.98 15.50 4.35
C ILE A 167 -5.84 15.79 3.12
N ASN A 168 -5.71 14.96 2.09
CA ASN A 168 -6.58 14.99 0.92
C ASN A 168 -7.28 13.62 0.79
N PRO A 169 -8.59 13.54 1.08
CA PRO A 169 -9.34 12.29 1.00
C PRO A 169 -9.36 11.67 -0.39
N ASP A 170 -9.38 12.47 -1.46
CA ASP A 170 -9.49 11.98 -2.83
C ASP A 170 -8.25 11.18 -3.24
N ILE A 171 -7.05 11.62 -2.80
CA ILE A 171 -5.81 10.89 -3.06
C ILE A 171 -5.82 9.55 -2.30
N ASN A 172 -6.31 9.54 -1.07
CA ASN A 172 -6.43 8.32 -0.27
C ASN A 172 -7.44 7.34 -0.89
N GLU A 173 -8.56 7.84 -1.39
CA GLU A 173 -9.55 7.01 -2.11
C GLU A 173 -8.97 6.42 -3.38
N TYR A 174 -8.20 7.20 -4.14
CA TYR A 174 -7.50 6.70 -5.31
C TYR A 174 -6.57 5.52 -4.96
N ILE A 175 -5.81 5.60 -3.87
CA ILE A 175 -4.94 4.50 -3.43
C ILE A 175 -5.77 3.23 -3.15
N LEU A 176 -6.90 3.35 -2.44
CA LEU A 176 -7.75 2.19 -2.13
C LEU A 176 -8.35 1.56 -3.39
N GLN A 177 -8.85 2.37 -4.32
CA GLN A 177 -9.40 1.91 -5.59
C GLN A 177 -8.33 1.23 -6.44
N THR A 178 -7.14 1.82 -6.51
CA THR A 178 -6.02 1.24 -7.26
C THR A 178 -5.55 -0.09 -6.67
N LEU A 179 -5.52 -0.23 -5.33
CA LEU A 179 -5.23 -1.51 -4.68
C LEU A 179 -6.26 -2.60 -5.06
N ALA A 180 -7.55 -2.24 -5.16
CA ALA A 180 -8.60 -3.15 -5.63
C ALA A 180 -8.38 -3.56 -7.10
N GLU A 181 -8.05 -2.59 -7.96
CA GLU A 181 -7.75 -2.86 -9.39
C GLU A 181 -6.52 -3.76 -9.54
N LEU A 182 -5.47 -3.56 -8.76
CA LEU A 182 -4.28 -4.44 -8.78
C LEU A 182 -4.60 -5.89 -8.40
N LEU A 183 -5.63 -6.11 -7.60
CA LEU A 183 -6.10 -7.46 -7.26
C LEU A 183 -6.86 -8.10 -8.42
N LEU A 184 -7.75 -7.35 -9.06
CA LEU A 184 -8.76 -7.87 -10.00
C LEU A 184 -8.32 -7.81 -11.47
N CYS A 185 -7.58 -6.77 -11.88
CA CYS A 185 -7.28 -6.51 -13.27
C CYS A 185 -6.18 -7.44 -13.81
N ARG A 186 -6.43 -8.01 -15.01
CA ARG A 186 -5.49 -8.82 -15.79
C ARG A 186 -5.44 -8.37 -17.27
N ASP A 187 -5.72 -7.12 -17.51
CA ASP A 187 -5.71 -6.50 -18.84
C ASP A 187 -4.55 -5.50 -18.91
N ALA A 188 -3.55 -5.76 -19.75
CA ALA A 188 -2.35 -4.94 -19.87
C ALA A 188 -2.66 -3.50 -20.33
N ALA A 189 -3.65 -3.30 -21.19
CA ALA A 189 -4.02 -1.96 -21.67
C ALA A 189 -4.64 -1.14 -20.53
N LYS A 190 -5.51 -1.75 -19.73
CA LYS A 190 -6.09 -1.11 -18.53
C LYS A 190 -5.03 -0.81 -17.48
N LEU A 191 -4.12 -1.73 -17.24
CA LEU A 191 -3.02 -1.53 -16.29
C LEU A 191 -2.06 -0.43 -16.78
N THR A 192 -1.81 -0.32 -18.08
CA THR A 192 -1.03 0.77 -18.65
C THR A 192 -1.70 2.12 -18.40
N ALA A 193 -3.01 2.22 -18.65
CA ALA A 193 -3.76 3.44 -18.36
C ALA A 193 -3.72 3.78 -16.86
N LEU A 194 -3.89 2.77 -16.00
CA LEU A 194 -3.82 2.93 -14.54
C LEU A 194 -2.43 3.39 -14.07
N ALA A 195 -1.35 2.92 -14.71
CA ALA A 195 0.01 3.37 -14.39
C ALA A 195 0.20 4.86 -14.70
N LEU A 196 -0.30 5.34 -15.87
CA LEU A 196 -0.27 6.76 -16.21
C LEU A 196 -1.11 7.60 -15.26
N GLU A 197 -2.29 7.13 -14.90
CA GLU A 197 -3.16 7.78 -13.93
C GLU A 197 -2.50 7.86 -12.55
N THR A 198 -1.83 6.78 -12.11
CA THR A 198 -1.06 6.76 -10.86
C THR A 198 0.02 7.85 -10.85
N GLY A 199 0.68 8.08 -11.99
CA GLY A 199 1.62 9.20 -12.14
C GLY A 199 0.96 10.56 -11.91
N THR A 200 -0.23 10.77 -12.47
CA THR A 200 -1.01 12.01 -12.29
C THR A 200 -1.38 12.24 -10.82
N TRP A 201 -1.83 11.21 -10.12
CA TRP A 201 -2.14 11.28 -8.69
C TRP A 201 -0.88 11.46 -7.84
N GLY A 202 0.25 10.89 -8.27
CA GLY A 202 1.56 11.12 -7.64
C GLY A 202 1.95 12.60 -7.63
N VAL A 203 1.72 13.32 -8.73
CA VAL A 203 1.93 14.78 -8.78
C VAL A 203 1.05 15.52 -7.78
N LYS A 204 -0.23 15.12 -7.62
CA LYS A 204 -1.13 15.71 -6.63
C LYS A 204 -0.65 15.44 -5.19
N ALA A 205 -0.13 14.24 -4.91
CA ALA A 205 0.43 13.92 -3.60
C ALA A 205 1.68 14.76 -3.27
N MET A 206 2.56 14.96 -4.25
CA MET A 206 3.72 15.85 -4.10
C MET A 206 3.29 17.30 -3.85
N ALA A 207 2.32 17.81 -4.60
CA ALA A 207 1.80 19.15 -4.42
C ALA A 207 1.15 19.36 -3.05
N LEU A 208 0.46 18.34 -2.52
CA LEU A 208 -0.09 18.38 -1.16
C LEU A 208 1.02 18.53 -0.11
N LEU A 209 2.10 17.74 -0.22
CA LEU A 209 3.23 17.83 0.70
C LEU A 209 3.97 19.17 0.57
N ASP A 210 4.17 19.67 -0.66
CA ASP A 210 4.77 20.99 -0.90
C ASP A 210 3.97 22.10 -0.22
N SER A 211 2.64 22.09 -0.37
CA SER A 211 1.76 23.03 0.32
C SER A 211 1.86 22.92 1.84
N ALA A 212 1.93 21.70 2.39
CA ALA A 212 2.09 21.48 3.81
C ALA A 212 3.42 22.04 4.36
N ASN A 213 4.50 21.81 3.63
CA ASN A 213 5.82 22.33 4.00
C ASN A 213 5.90 23.87 3.91
N THR A 214 5.29 24.47 2.88
CA THR A 214 5.28 25.91 2.68
C THR A 214 4.58 26.62 3.84
N VAL A 215 3.43 26.13 4.29
CA VAL A 215 2.69 26.68 5.43
C VAL A 215 3.51 26.57 6.71
N SER A 216 4.08 25.41 7.00
CA SER A 216 4.91 25.18 8.19
C SER A 216 6.14 26.10 8.23
N TYR A 217 6.80 26.28 7.09
CA TYR A 217 7.98 27.17 7.01
C TYR A 217 7.64 28.65 7.20
N THR A 218 6.49 29.09 6.68
CA THR A 218 6.02 30.47 6.84
C THR A 218 5.72 30.78 8.30
N HIS A 219 5.12 29.85 9.04
CA HIS A 219 4.86 30.00 10.47
C HIS A 219 6.14 30.08 11.30
N LEU A 220 7.13 29.26 11.01
CA LEU A 220 8.42 29.31 11.71
C LEU A 220 9.12 30.63 11.52
N ARG A 221 9.17 31.16 10.29
CA ARG A 221 9.79 32.51 10.02
C ARG A 221 9.05 33.66 10.68
N ALA A 222 7.74 33.61 10.80
CA ALA A 222 6.97 34.67 11.47
C ALA A 222 7.31 34.78 12.96
N HIS A 223 7.68 33.67 13.60
CA HIS A 223 8.16 33.67 15.00
C HIS A 223 9.61 34.10 15.14
N GLU A 224 10.46 33.91 14.14
CA GLU A 224 11.86 34.33 14.18
C GLU A 224 12.06 35.83 13.93
N THR A 225 11.12 36.52 13.29
CA THR A 225 11.20 37.97 13.00
C THR A 225 10.55 38.86 14.04
N GLY A 226 10.03 38.30 15.13
CA GLY A 226 9.37 38.98 16.25
C GLY A 226 10.25 39.21 17.49
N ALA A 227 11.58 39.09 17.39
CA ALA A 227 12.54 39.33 18.46
C ALA A 227 13.38 40.56 18.18
#